data_849b0743f411bb11179d543565e7da5b
#
_entry.id   849b0743f411bb11179d543565e7da5b
#
_cell.length_a   1.000
_cell.length_b   1.000
_cell.length_c   1.000
_cell.angle_alpha   90.00
_cell.angle_beta   90.00
_cell.angle_gamma   90.00
#
_symmetry.space_group_name_H-M   'P 1'
#
loop_
_entity.id
_entity.type
_entity.pdbx_description
1 polymer ?
#
loop_
_entity_poly.entity_id
_entity_poly.type
_entity_poly.pdbx_seq_one_letter_code
_entity_poly.pdbx_strand_id
1 'polypeptide(L)' 'MSKMPLLNARELAKILKKLGFELKRQEGSHMFFEHTDGRTTVVPNHPSEDIDRGLLNKLVKQDLKMERERFLRSL' A
#
# COMPACT_ATOMS: atom_id res chain seq x y z
N MET A 1 -3.46 -15.82 -14.31
CA MET A 1 -2.68 -14.74 -13.69
C MET A 1 -3.52 -13.97 -12.68
N SER A 2 -2.92 -13.67 -11.54
CA SER A 2 -3.62 -12.95 -10.49
C SER A 2 -3.71 -11.47 -10.83
N LYS A 3 -4.88 -10.90 -10.64
CA LYS A 3 -5.08 -9.47 -10.78
C LYS A 3 -4.95 -8.81 -9.42
N MET A 4 -4.51 -7.55 -9.42
CA MET A 4 -4.54 -6.78 -8.19
C MET A 4 -5.99 -6.56 -7.77
N PRO A 5 -6.31 -6.76 -6.50
CA PRO A 5 -7.67 -6.54 -6.01
C PRO A 5 -7.98 -5.05 -5.93
N LEU A 6 -9.26 -4.74 -5.82
CA LEU A 6 -9.69 -3.38 -5.51
C LEU A 6 -9.59 -3.21 -4.00
N LEU A 7 -8.73 -2.30 -3.57
CA LEU A 7 -8.51 -2.01 -2.16
C LEU A 7 -8.72 -0.52 -1.92
N ASN A 8 -9.35 -0.19 -0.79
CA ASN A 8 -9.37 1.20 -0.38
C ASN A 8 -8.16 1.48 0.53
N ALA A 9 -7.98 2.76 0.87
CA ALA A 9 -6.81 3.16 1.65
C ALA A 9 -6.74 2.47 3.01
N ARG A 10 -7.88 2.26 3.66
CA ARG A 10 -7.93 1.59 4.97
C ARG A 10 -7.45 0.15 4.86
N GLU A 11 -7.92 -0.55 3.83
CA GLU A 11 -7.52 -1.94 3.61
C GLU A 11 -6.03 -2.05 3.32
N LEU A 12 -5.52 -1.17 2.46
CA LEU A 12 -4.11 -1.15 2.15
C LEU A 12 -3.26 -0.82 3.38
N ALA A 13 -3.73 0.12 4.20
CA ALA A 13 -3.02 0.47 5.43
C ALA A 13 -2.88 -0.75 6.35
N LYS A 14 -3.93 -1.55 6.47
CA LYS A 14 -3.87 -2.77 7.29
C LYS A 14 -2.84 -3.75 6.75
N ILE A 15 -2.81 -3.92 5.43
CA ILE A 15 -1.85 -4.82 4.80
C ILE A 15 -0.42 -4.32 5.02
N LEU A 16 -0.20 -3.02 4.86
CA LEU A 16 1.12 -2.43 5.09
C LEU A 16 1.60 -2.66 6.51
N LYS A 17 0.71 -2.52 7.48
CA LYS A 17 1.06 -2.77 8.89
C LYS A 17 1.44 -4.23 9.11
N LYS A 18 0.72 -5.16 8.47
CA LYS A 18 1.05 -6.58 8.55
C LYS A 18 2.42 -6.86 7.94
N LEU A 19 2.81 -6.10 6.92
CA LEU A 19 4.09 -6.25 6.26
C LEU A 19 5.24 -5.56 7.01
N GLY A 20 4.94 -4.87 8.11
CA GLY A 20 5.96 -4.23 8.92
C GLY A 20 6.13 -2.75 8.68
N PHE A 21 5.25 -2.15 7.89
CA PHE A 21 5.25 -0.70 7.68
C PHE A 21 4.50 0.01 8.79
N GLU A 22 4.96 1.20 9.15
CA GLU A 22 4.30 2.04 10.14
C GLU A 22 3.86 3.35 9.50
N LEU A 23 2.70 3.82 9.93
CA LEU A 23 2.23 5.14 9.52
C LEU A 23 3.02 6.19 10.28
N LYS A 24 3.84 6.96 9.58
CA LYS A 24 4.70 7.97 10.20
C LYS A 24 4.01 9.32 10.32
N ARG A 25 3.21 9.67 9.34
CA ARG A 25 2.47 10.93 9.38
C ARG A 25 1.37 10.90 8.34
N GLN A 26 0.43 11.81 8.49
CA GLN A 26 -0.64 11.99 7.50
C GLN A 26 -0.77 13.49 7.25
N GLU A 27 -0.70 13.87 5.98
CA GLU A 27 -0.84 15.26 5.56
C GLU A 27 -1.96 15.33 4.54
N GLY A 28 -3.09 15.95 4.92
CA GLY A 28 -4.26 15.99 4.08
C GLY A 28 -4.71 14.57 3.76
N SER A 29 -4.79 14.25 2.48
CA SER A 29 -5.21 12.93 2.03
C SER A 29 -4.04 11.98 1.77
N HIS A 30 -2.83 12.33 2.23
CA HIS A 30 -1.66 11.47 2.00
C HIS A 30 -1.19 10.85 3.31
N MET A 31 -1.10 9.52 3.32
CA MET A 31 -0.56 8.77 4.46
C MET A 31 0.84 8.30 4.11
N PHE A 32 1.81 8.63 4.97
CA PHE A 32 3.21 8.29 4.76
C PHE A 32 3.59 7.11 5.63
N PHE A 33 3.98 6.01 4.99
CA PHE A 33 4.38 4.78 5.68
C PHE A 33 5.87 4.53 5.51
N GLU A 34 6.47 3.91 6.51
CA GLU A 34 7.89 3.56 6.46
C GLU A 34 8.11 2.20 7.12
N HIS A 35 8.97 1.41 6.49
CA HIS A 35 9.43 0.14 7.04
C HIS A 35 10.80 0.34 7.69
N THR A 36 11.11 -0.48 8.69
CA THR A 36 12.41 -0.38 9.38
C THR A 36 13.59 -0.60 8.46
N ASP A 37 13.40 -1.28 7.33
CA ASP A 37 14.47 -1.51 6.36
C ASP A 37 14.70 -0.31 5.42
N GLY A 38 13.96 0.78 5.61
CA GLY A 38 14.13 2.00 4.84
C GLY A 38 13.16 2.19 3.69
N ARG A 39 12.33 1.20 3.39
CA ARG A 39 11.33 1.35 2.32
C ARG A 39 10.25 2.31 2.78
N THR A 40 9.80 3.17 1.88
CA THR A 40 8.74 4.13 2.17
C THR A 40 7.68 4.11 1.08
N THR A 41 6.47 4.46 1.44
CA THR A 41 5.40 4.59 0.46
C THR A 41 4.39 5.63 0.92
N VAL A 42 3.64 6.17 -0.04
CA VAL A 42 2.59 7.15 0.23
C VAL A 42 1.28 6.58 -0.29
N VAL A 43 0.28 6.54 0.57
CA VAL A 43 -1.04 6.02 0.22
C VAL A 43 -2.03 7.18 0.19
N PRO A 44 -2.68 7.43 -0.96
CA PRO A 44 -3.74 8.45 -1.00
C PRO A 44 -4.96 7.93 -0.24
N ASN A 45 -5.44 8.72 0.70
CA ASN A 45 -6.59 8.35 1.51
C ASN A 45 -7.83 9.14 1.07
N HIS A 46 -8.58 8.58 0.14
CA HIS A 46 -9.83 9.15 -0.33
C HIS A 46 -10.97 8.27 0.16
N PRO A 47 -11.72 8.68 1.20
CA PRO A 47 -12.82 7.88 1.72
C PRO A 47 -13.80 7.51 0.62
N SER A 48 -14.32 6.31 0.66
CA SER A 48 -15.29 5.78 -0.30
C SER A 48 -14.74 5.49 -1.69
N GLU A 49 -13.44 5.63 -1.90
CA GLU A 49 -12.84 5.33 -3.20
C GLU A 49 -11.81 4.23 -3.07
N ASP A 50 -11.77 3.35 -4.07
CA ASP A 50 -10.72 2.34 -4.14
C ASP A 50 -9.47 2.96 -4.76
N ILE A 51 -8.32 2.43 -4.36
CA ILE A 51 -7.05 2.84 -4.94
C ILE A 51 -6.98 2.29 -6.36
N ASP A 52 -6.60 3.15 -7.31
CA ASP A 52 -6.45 2.73 -8.69
C ASP A 52 -5.49 1.54 -8.78
N ARG A 53 -5.88 0.50 -9.54
CA ARG A 53 -5.07 -0.71 -9.66
C ARG A 53 -3.69 -0.44 -10.26
N GLY A 54 -3.61 0.50 -11.19
CA GLY A 54 -2.32 0.87 -11.78
C GLY A 54 -1.41 1.49 -10.74
N LEU A 55 -1.96 2.36 -9.89
CA LEU A 55 -1.22 2.96 -8.80
C LEU A 55 -0.80 1.91 -7.79
N LEU A 56 -1.70 0.99 -7.45
CA LEU A 56 -1.40 -0.09 -6.50
C LEU A 56 -0.28 -0.98 -7.02
N ASN A 57 -0.34 -1.36 -8.30
CA ASN A 57 0.72 -2.16 -8.93
C ASN A 57 2.06 -1.46 -8.84
N LYS A 58 2.08 -0.17 -9.15
CA LYS A 58 3.30 0.63 -9.13
C LYS A 58 3.84 0.73 -7.70
N LEU A 59 2.96 0.94 -6.74
CA LEU A 59 3.32 1.04 -5.34
C LEU A 59 3.96 -0.26 -4.85
N VAL A 60 3.34 -1.38 -5.15
CA VAL A 60 3.87 -2.69 -4.73
C VAL A 60 5.23 -2.95 -5.36
N LYS A 61 5.36 -2.69 -6.65
CA LYS A 61 6.59 -2.99 -7.37
C LYS A 61 7.73 -2.03 -7.02
N GLN A 62 7.44 -0.73 -6.97
CA GLN A 62 8.47 0.29 -6.80
C GLN A 62 8.73 0.66 -5.34
N ASP A 63 7.67 0.84 -4.57
CA ASP A 63 7.82 1.30 -3.18
C ASP A 63 8.05 0.13 -2.22
N LEU A 64 7.20 -0.89 -2.28
CA LEU A 64 7.35 -2.05 -1.42
C LEU A 64 8.45 -2.98 -1.92
N LYS A 65 8.82 -2.87 -3.18
CA LYS A 65 9.86 -3.69 -3.82
C LYS A 65 9.59 -5.17 -3.65
N MET A 66 8.35 -5.57 -3.89
CA MET A 66 7.97 -6.97 -3.79
C MET A 66 7.17 -7.38 -5.02
N GLU A 67 7.17 -8.69 -5.26
CA GLU A 67 6.43 -9.25 -6.37
C GLU A 67 4.92 -9.25 -6.06
N ARG A 68 4.12 -9.16 -7.10
CA ARG A 68 2.67 -9.17 -6.96
C ARG A 68 2.19 -10.39 -6.19
N GLU A 69 2.72 -11.57 -6.51
CA GLU A 69 2.29 -12.81 -5.88
C GLU A 69 2.51 -12.78 -4.37
N ARG A 70 3.64 -12.23 -3.95
CA ARG A 70 3.95 -12.14 -2.53
C ARG A 70 3.00 -11.17 -1.84
N PHE A 71 2.71 -10.04 -2.49
CA PHE A 71 1.77 -9.06 -1.94
C PHE A 71 0.39 -9.68 -1.79
N LEU A 72 -0.06 -10.42 -2.80
CA LEU A 72 -1.37 -11.05 -2.77
C LEU A 72 -1.51 -12.06 -1.64
N ARG A 73 -0.42 -12.69 -1.24
CA ARG A 73 -0.43 -13.63 -0.12
C ARG A 73 -0.59 -12.94 1.24
N SER A 74 -0.46 -11.62 1.26
CA SER A 74 -0.63 -10.83 2.49
C SER A 74 -2.07 -10.37 2.71
N LEU A 75 -2.94 -10.63 1.75
CA LEU A 75 -4.34 -10.19 1.84
C LEU A 75 -5.12 -10.96 2.88
#